data_9f0d50403c378d5502eba6f05954068a
#
_entry.id   9f0d50403c378d5502eba6f05954068a
#
_cell.length_a   1.000
_cell.length_b   1.000
_cell.length_c   1.000
_cell.angle_alpha   90.00
_cell.angle_beta   90.00
_cell.angle_gamma   90.00
#
_symmetry.space_group_name_H-M   'P 1'
#
loop_
_entity.id
_entity.type
_entity.pdbx_description
1 polymer ?
#
loop_
_entity_poly.entity_id
_entity_poly.type
_entity_poly.pdbx_seq_one_letter_code
_entity_poly.pdbx_strand_id
1 'polypeptide(L)'
;SAKSSFGSRSHNTLPSIFLENRALFGMEDLVPEAMYVTPHGKANVIRDGLDLTIVSFGNELQITRRAAKKTSYDIEIIDLRSIKPIDINTIIRSVNKTGKLMVVEGDWRSFGIASEIISSVCESGKCNFDKPPVRLCYPDSHTPASSFLENKFYINDNDIVKAINKIV
;
A
#
# COMPACT_ATOMS: atom_id res chain seq x y z
N SER A 1 6.86 13.17 22.06
CA SER A 1 6.42 11.75 22.15
C SER A 1 4.92 11.70 21.84
N ALA A 2 4.55 11.37 20.61
CA ALA A 2 3.16 11.16 20.24
C ALA A 2 2.67 9.89 20.92
N LYS A 3 1.84 10.05 21.96
CA LYS A 3 1.06 8.94 22.49
C LYS A 3 -0.06 8.67 21.50
N SER A 4 0.08 7.63 20.68
CA SER A 4 -1.02 7.09 19.91
C SER A 4 -2.08 6.57 20.89
N SER A 5 -3.11 7.36 21.13
CA SER A 5 -4.26 6.89 21.91
C SER A 5 -5.08 5.94 21.02
N PHE A 6 -4.82 4.65 21.14
CA PHE A 6 -5.71 3.60 20.66
C PHE A 6 -6.99 3.64 21.50
N GLY A 7 -7.87 4.54 21.16
CA GLY A 7 -9.14 4.76 21.84
C GLY A 7 -10.33 4.52 20.92
N SER A 8 -10.41 3.35 20.29
CA SER A 8 -11.70 2.91 19.76
C SER A 8 -12.34 1.97 20.77
N ARG A 9 -13.42 2.41 21.41
CA ARG A 9 -14.35 1.53 22.13
C ARG A 9 -15.15 0.70 21.10
N SER A 10 -14.47 -0.13 20.33
CA SER A 10 -15.10 -1.33 19.79
C SER A 10 -14.84 -2.43 20.81
N HIS A 11 -15.86 -3.19 21.20
CA HIS A 11 -15.78 -4.32 22.11
C HIS A 11 -14.96 -5.49 21.52
N ASN A 12 -13.84 -5.20 20.88
CA ASN A 12 -12.94 -6.21 20.36
C ASN A 12 -11.89 -6.47 21.44
N THR A 13 -12.11 -7.52 22.22
CA THR A 13 -11.20 -8.01 23.26
C THR A 13 -9.95 -8.70 22.71
N LEU A 14 -9.74 -8.67 21.39
CA LEU A 14 -8.61 -9.32 20.74
C LEU A 14 -7.37 -8.42 20.80
N PRO A 15 -6.18 -9.00 21.04
CA PRO A 15 -4.93 -8.25 20.99
C PRO A 15 -4.68 -7.70 19.59
N SER A 16 -4.14 -6.48 19.52
CA SER A 16 -3.75 -5.84 18.27
C SER A 16 -2.23 -5.76 18.18
N ILE A 17 -1.67 -6.09 17.02
CA ILE A 17 -0.24 -5.94 16.72
C ILE A 17 -0.07 -4.72 15.82
N PHE A 18 0.78 -3.80 16.23
CA PHE A 18 1.16 -2.63 15.45
C PHE A 18 2.59 -2.82 14.90
N LEU A 19 2.72 -2.79 13.57
CA LEU A 19 4.00 -2.96 12.87
C LEU A 19 4.50 -1.60 12.38
N GLU A 20 5.69 -1.21 12.83
CA GLU A 20 6.32 0.06 12.44
C GLU A 20 7.57 -0.21 11.60
N ASN A 21 7.66 0.40 10.42
CA ASN A 21 8.88 0.37 9.63
C ASN A 21 9.86 1.43 10.15
N ARG A 22 11.08 1.00 10.51
CA ARG A 22 12.13 1.89 11.09
C ARG A 22 12.52 3.04 10.16
N ALA A 23 12.41 2.88 8.84
CA ALA A 23 12.70 3.95 7.89
C ALA A 23 11.75 5.16 8.02
N LEU A 24 10.60 4.99 8.69
CA LEU A 24 9.62 6.06 8.90
C LEU A 24 9.90 6.89 10.17
N PHE A 25 10.76 6.46 11.08
CA PHE A 25 10.98 7.12 12.38
C PHE A 25 11.58 8.52 12.27
N GLY A 26 12.31 8.81 11.20
CA GLY A 26 12.91 10.13 10.94
C GLY A 26 12.04 11.04 10.08
N MET A 27 10.81 10.65 9.76
CA MET A 27 9.92 11.46 8.96
C MET A 27 9.11 12.44 9.82
N GLU A 28 8.99 13.66 9.33
CA GLU A 28 8.14 14.69 9.94
C GLU A 28 6.91 14.92 9.05
N ASP A 29 5.74 15.09 9.67
CA ASP A 29 4.50 15.43 8.96
C ASP A 29 3.61 16.31 9.87
N LEU A 30 2.63 17.00 9.28
CA LEU A 30 1.68 17.80 10.01
C LEU A 30 0.68 16.89 10.74
N VAL A 31 0.61 17.05 12.04
CA VAL A 31 -0.33 16.30 12.89
C VAL A 31 -1.46 17.26 13.29
N PRO A 32 -2.75 16.85 13.13
CA PRO A 32 -3.87 17.66 13.61
C PRO A 32 -3.75 17.94 15.12
N GLU A 33 -4.05 19.17 15.56
CA GLU A 33 -4.05 19.53 16.98
C GLU A 33 -5.18 18.82 17.75
N ALA A 34 -6.32 18.60 17.08
CA ALA A 34 -7.43 17.87 17.67
C ALA A 34 -7.17 16.37 17.74
N MET A 35 -7.64 15.74 18.80
CA MET A 35 -7.58 14.28 18.91
C MET A 35 -8.37 13.63 17.77
N TYR A 36 -7.74 12.73 17.03
CA TYR A 36 -8.38 11.95 15.98
C TYR A 36 -8.12 10.47 16.15
N VAL A 37 -9.01 9.66 15.62
CA VAL A 37 -8.91 8.19 15.62
C VAL A 37 -8.85 7.69 14.19
N THR A 38 -7.84 6.88 13.88
CA THR A 38 -7.79 6.15 12.63
C THR A 38 -8.67 4.90 12.75
N PRO A 39 -9.74 4.75 11.96
CA PRO A 39 -10.62 3.59 12.06
C PRO A 39 -9.85 2.31 11.71
N HIS A 40 -9.94 1.31 12.59
CA HIS A 40 -9.35 0.00 12.36
C HIS A 40 -10.05 -0.72 11.19
N GLY A 41 -9.28 -1.36 10.31
CA GLY A 41 -9.82 -2.06 9.15
C GLY A 41 -10.35 -1.14 8.04
N LYS A 42 -9.92 0.14 8.03
CA LYS A 42 -10.25 1.10 6.98
C LYS A 42 -9.00 1.59 6.27
N ALA A 43 -8.99 1.41 4.96
CA ALA A 43 -8.01 2.01 4.07
C ALA A 43 -8.33 3.48 3.81
N ASN A 44 -7.33 4.24 3.37
CA ASN A 44 -7.48 5.64 3.04
C ASN A 44 -7.02 5.91 1.60
N VAL A 45 -7.87 6.54 0.80
CA VAL A 45 -7.47 7.07 -0.50
C VAL A 45 -6.73 8.38 -0.24
N ILE A 46 -5.41 8.39 -0.40
CA ILE A 46 -4.55 9.55 -0.14
C ILE A 46 -4.29 10.41 -1.37
N ARG A 47 -4.61 9.89 -2.54
CA ARG A 47 -4.60 10.58 -3.83
C ARG A 47 -5.68 9.97 -4.71
N ASP A 48 -6.57 10.80 -5.22
CA ASP A 48 -7.52 10.39 -6.26
C ASP A 48 -6.81 10.31 -7.61
N GLY A 49 -7.32 9.43 -8.50
CA GLY A 49 -6.82 9.25 -9.85
C GLY A 49 -7.73 8.36 -10.69
N LEU A 50 -7.52 8.34 -12.03
CA LEU A 50 -8.39 7.66 -12.97
C LEU A 50 -7.68 6.58 -13.82
N ASP A 51 -6.34 6.57 -13.88
CA ASP A 51 -5.61 5.71 -14.81
C ASP A 51 -5.21 4.36 -14.19
N LEU A 52 -4.89 4.32 -12.90
CA LEU A 52 -4.41 3.14 -12.19
C LEU A 52 -4.62 3.28 -10.69
N THR A 53 -5.14 2.26 -10.03
CA THR A 53 -5.16 2.14 -8.57
C THR A 53 -3.88 1.46 -8.07
N ILE A 54 -3.13 2.13 -7.18
CA ILE A 54 -1.99 1.54 -6.47
C ILE A 54 -2.34 1.40 -5.00
N VAL A 55 -2.27 0.18 -4.49
CA VAL A 55 -2.41 -0.13 -3.06
C VAL A 55 -1.02 -0.31 -2.47
N SER A 56 -0.73 0.39 -1.38
CA SER A 56 0.55 0.25 -0.67
C SER A 56 0.39 0.55 0.82
N PHE A 57 1.41 0.29 1.60
CA PHE A 57 1.45 0.53 3.04
C PHE A 57 2.90 0.66 3.53
N GLY A 58 3.09 1.18 4.75
CA GLY A 58 4.41 1.32 5.36
C GLY A 58 5.34 2.22 4.57
N ASN A 59 6.60 1.81 4.44
CA ASN A 59 7.64 2.57 3.72
C ASN A 59 7.36 2.65 2.20
N GLU A 60 6.83 1.58 1.62
CA GLU A 60 6.52 1.49 0.19
C GLU A 60 5.46 2.50 -0.23
N LEU A 61 4.58 2.89 0.69
CA LEU A 61 3.62 3.98 0.46
C LEU A 61 4.33 5.31 0.16
N GLN A 62 5.40 5.62 0.88
CA GLN A 62 6.17 6.86 0.65
C GLN A 62 6.91 6.80 -0.69
N ILE A 63 7.45 5.63 -1.06
CA ILE A 63 8.08 5.43 -2.36
C ILE A 63 7.04 5.59 -3.47
N THR A 64 5.85 5.00 -3.30
CA THR A 64 4.71 5.12 -4.23
C THR A 64 4.28 6.58 -4.41
N ARG A 65 4.16 7.36 -3.33
CA ARG A 65 3.84 8.79 -3.40
C ARG A 65 4.86 9.59 -4.20
N ARG A 66 6.16 9.29 -4.04
CA ARG A 66 7.23 9.95 -4.83
C ARG A 66 7.18 9.53 -6.30
N ALA A 67 6.99 8.23 -6.57
CA ALA A 67 6.88 7.71 -7.93
C ALA A 67 5.69 8.32 -8.69
N ALA A 68 4.55 8.45 -8.04
CA ALA A 68 3.35 9.04 -8.63
C ALA A 68 3.51 10.53 -9.01
N LYS A 69 4.47 11.25 -8.40
CA LYS A 69 4.82 12.63 -8.80
C LYS A 69 5.74 12.69 -10.02
N LYS A 70 6.36 11.56 -10.40
CA LYS A 70 7.32 11.44 -11.51
C LYS A 70 6.68 10.95 -12.81
N THR A 71 5.40 10.62 -12.79
CA THR A 71 4.64 10.19 -13.97
C THR A 71 3.59 11.22 -14.35
N SER A 72 3.20 11.23 -15.63
CA SER A 72 2.09 12.04 -16.15
C SER A 72 0.73 11.39 -15.97
N TYR A 73 0.69 10.11 -15.60
CA TYR A 73 -0.56 9.39 -15.38
C TYR A 73 -1.26 9.81 -14.10
N ASP A 74 -2.57 9.75 -14.12
CA ASP A 74 -3.42 10.10 -12.99
C ASP A 74 -3.64 8.88 -12.07
N ILE A 75 -2.71 8.73 -11.12
CA ILE A 75 -2.60 7.57 -10.24
C ILE A 75 -3.44 7.76 -8.98
N GLU A 76 -4.36 6.83 -8.73
CA GLU A 76 -5.01 6.70 -7.43
C GLU A 76 -4.13 5.92 -6.46
N ILE A 77 -3.95 6.45 -5.24
CA ILE A 77 -3.12 5.80 -4.22
C ILE A 77 -3.97 5.50 -2.98
N ILE A 78 -3.98 4.24 -2.59
CA ILE A 78 -4.63 3.74 -1.38
C ILE A 78 -3.57 3.38 -0.34
N ASP A 79 -3.63 4.03 0.81
CA ASP A 79 -2.95 3.60 2.03
C ASP A 79 -3.79 2.52 2.72
N LEU A 80 -3.29 1.29 2.75
CA LEU A 80 -4.01 0.13 3.29
C LEU A 80 -4.24 0.22 4.80
N ARG A 81 -3.30 0.75 5.55
CA ARG A 81 -3.30 0.92 7.02
C ARG A 81 -3.48 -0.37 7.83
N SER A 82 -4.46 -1.19 7.49
CA SER A 82 -4.78 -2.44 8.21
C SER A 82 -4.61 -3.64 7.32
N ILE A 83 -3.80 -4.58 7.77
CA ILE A 83 -3.57 -5.86 7.08
C ILE A 83 -4.67 -6.88 7.46
N LYS A 84 -5.14 -6.81 8.70
CA LYS A 84 -6.22 -7.67 9.21
C LYS A 84 -7.12 -6.87 10.16
N PRO A 85 -8.37 -6.64 9.80
CA PRO A 85 -9.02 -6.94 8.50
C PRO A 85 -8.55 -5.99 7.39
N ILE A 86 -8.55 -6.49 6.14
CA ILE A 86 -8.28 -5.69 4.93
C ILE A 86 -9.56 -4.99 4.48
N ASP A 87 -9.49 -3.70 4.11
CA ASP A 87 -10.62 -2.97 3.52
C ASP A 87 -10.73 -3.22 2.00
N ILE A 88 -11.16 -4.43 1.65
CA ILE A 88 -11.33 -4.84 0.25
C ILE A 88 -12.38 -3.97 -0.48
N ASN A 89 -13.41 -3.49 0.23
CA ASN A 89 -14.45 -2.67 -0.39
C ASN A 89 -13.92 -1.33 -0.92
N THR A 90 -12.98 -0.71 -0.22
CA THR A 90 -12.34 0.52 -0.71
C THR A 90 -11.51 0.23 -1.95
N ILE A 91 -10.77 -0.88 -1.98
CA ILE A 91 -9.97 -1.29 -3.15
C ILE A 91 -10.88 -1.57 -4.35
N ILE A 92 -11.98 -2.31 -4.15
CA ILE A 92 -12.95 -2.61 -5.21
C ILE A 92 -13.52 -1.34 -5.83
N ARG A 93 -13.91 -0.34 -5.02
CA ARG A 93 -14.43 0.93 -5.55
C ARG A 93 -13.41 1.65 -6.42
N SER A 94 -12.16 1.69 -5.99
CA SER A 94 -11.07 2.34 -6.73
C SER A 94 -10.75 1.59 -8.03
N VAL A 95 -10.67 0.25 -7.98
CA VAL A 95 -10.43 -0.58 -9.18
C VAL A 95 -11.55 -0.42 -10.20
N ASN A 96 -12.81 -0.35 -9.77
CA ASN A 96 -13.93 -0.14 -10.69
C ASN A 96 -13.92 1.26 -11.35
N LYS A 97 -13.23 2.22 -10.75
CA LYS A 97 -13.02 3.56 -11.32
C LYS A 97 -11.87 3.56 -12.34
N THR A 98 -10.75 2.87 -12.03
CA THR A 98 -9.51 2.93 -12.81
C THR A 98 -9.32 1.77 -13.79
N GLY A 99 -10.05 0.67 -13.62
CA GLY A 99 -9.90 -0.57 -14.41
C GLY A 99 -8.63 -1.37 -14.15
N LYS A 100 -7.68 -0.83 -13.38
CA LYS A 100 -6.33 -1.40 -13.23
C LYS A 100 -5.89 -1.40 -11.77
N LEU A 101 -5.18 -2.45 -11.35
CA LEU A 101 -4.69 -2.62 -9.99
C LEU A 101 -3.20 -2.96 -9.97
N MET A 102 -2.43 -2.22 -9.18
CA MET A 102 -1.08 -2.58 -8.77
C MET A 102 -1.01 -2.59 -7.24
N VAL A 103 -0.35 -3.61 -6.67
CA VAL A 103 -0.04 -3.65 -5.24
C VAL A 103 1.48 -3.56 -5.08
N VAL A 104 1.94 -2.59 -4.29
CA VAL A 104 3.36 -2.38 -3.99
C VAL A 104 3.61 -2.74 -2.53
N GLU A 105 4.46 -3.75 -2.32
CA GLU A 105 4.72 -4.37 -1.03
C GLU A 105 6.21 -4.57 -0.80
N GLY A 106 6.67 -4.24 0.41
CA GLY A 106 8.04 -4.44 0.86
C GLY A 106 8.27 -5.81 1.48
N ASP A 107 7.82 -6.86 0.82
CA ASP A 107 7.99 -8.25 1.24
C ASP A 107 8.19 -9.15 0.02
N TRP A 108 8.43 -10.43 0.25
CA TRP A 108 8.62 -11.42 -0.80
C TRP A 108 7.39 -11.55 -1.68
N ARG A 109 7.65 -11.81 -2.96
CA ARG A 109 6.58 -12.00 -3.94
C ARG A 109 5.68 -13.20 -3.61
N SER A 110 6.25 -14.25 -3.03
CA SER A 110 5.53 -15.45 -2.62
C SER A 110 4.94 -15.26 -1.22
N PHE A 111 3.66 -15.60 -1.09
CA PHE A 111 2.90 -15.55 0.17
C PHE A 111 2.75 -14.16 0.81
N GLY A 112 3.14 -13.09 0.11
CA GLY A 112 2.95 -11.72 0.56
C GLY A 112 1.49 -11.27 0.57
N ILE A 113 1.22 -10.16 1.25
CA ILE A 113 -0.11 -9.54 1.41
C ILE A 113 -0.70 -9.12 0.05
N ALA A 114 0.16 -8.74 -0.90
CA ALA A 114 -0.26 -8.39 -2.26
C ALA A 114 -1.01 -9.53 -2.94
N SER A 115 -0.63 -10.77 -2.67
CA SER A 115 -1.32 -11.97 -3.19
C SER A 115 -2.73 -12.08 -2.62
N GLU A 116 -2.88 -11.88 -1.31
CA GLU A 116 -4.16 -11.93 -0.61
C GLU A 116 -5.10 -10.81 -1.09
N ILE A 117 -4.57 -9.59 -1.25
CA ILE A 117 -5.36 -8.46 -1.76
C ILE A 117 -5.93 -8.77 -3.14
N ILE A 118 -5.07 -9.20 -4.07
CA ILE A 118 -5.49 -9.51 -5.45
C ILE A 118 -6.47 -10.66 -5.47
N SER A 119 -6.21 -11.74 -4.73
CA SER A 119 -7.11 -12.89 -4.62
C SER A 119 -8.48 -12.46 -4.13
N SER A 120 -8.54 -11.75 -3.00
CA SER A 120 -9.79 -11.26 -2.41
C SER A 120 -10.58 -10.33 -3.32
N VAL A 121 -9.89 -9.45 -4.07
CA VAL A 121 -10.54 -8.56 -5.04
C VAL A 121 -11.10 -9.36 -6.21
N CYS A 122 -10.33 -10.31 -6.76
CA CYS A 122 -10.79 -11.20 -7.85
C CYS A 122 -11.96 -12.09 -7.41
N GLU A 123 -11.86 -12.73 -6.25
CA GLU A 123 -12.88 -13.62 -5.69
C GLU A 123 -14.20 -12.89 -5.40
N SER A 124 -14.13 -11.59 -5.13
CA SER A 124 -15.35 -10.79 -4.92
C SER A 124 -16.29 -10.81 -6.12
N GLY A 125 -15.78 -11.04 -7.34
CA GLY A 125 -16.53 -10.99 -8.60
C GLY A 125 -17.11 -9.60 -8.92
N LYS A 126 -16.68 -8.54 -8.19
CA LYS A 126 -17.23 -7.18 -8.28
C LYS A 126 -16.36 -6.22 -9.08
N CYS A 127 -15.21 -6.67 -9.57
CA CYS A 127 -14.28 -5.86 -10.34
C CYS A 127 -14.18 -6.34 -11.78
N ASN A 128 -14.24 -5.40 -12.73
CA ASN A 128 -13.84 -5.62 -14.09
C ASN A 128 -12.45 -5.02 -14.30
N PHE A 129 -11.50 -5.88 -14.64
CA PHE A 129 -10.12 -5.44 -14.90
C PHE A 129 -9.91 -5.25 -16.40
N ASP A 130 -9.41 -4.09 -16.80
CA ASP A 130 -8.95 -3.83 -18.18
C ASP A 130 -7.65 -4.55 -18.48
N LYS A 131 -6.81 -4.73 -17.44
CA LYS A 131 -5.54 -5.48 -17.49
C LYS A 131 -5.37 -6.33 -16.24
N PRO A 132 -4.63 -7.45 -16.32
CA PRO A 132 -4.35 -8.28 -15.13
C PRO A 132 -3.72 -7.47 -14.00
N PRO A 133 -4.11 -7.70 -12.74
CA PRO A 133 -3.49 -7.07 -11.58
C PRO A 133 -2.00 -7.39 -11.47
N VAL A 134 -1.20 -6.43 -11.00
CA VAL A 134 0.24 -6.54 -10.91
C VAL A 134 0.71 -6.42 -9.46
N ARG A 135 1.67 -7.27 -9.08
CA ARG A 135 2.40 -7.19 -7.81
C ARG A 135 3.81 -6.68 -8.05
N LEU A 136 4.18 -5.62 -7.39
CA LEU A 136 5.56 -5.15 -7.29
C LEU A 136 6.05 -5.42 -5.87
N CYS A 137 6.89 -6.43 -5.72
CA CYS A 137 7.35 -6.98 -4.45
C CYS A 137 8.86 -7.23 -4.52
N TYR A 138 9.48 -7.50 -3.38
CA TYR A 138 10.87 -7.95 -3.35
C TYR A 138 11.01 -9.36 -3.96
N PRO A 139 12.20 -9.72 -4.46
CA PRO A 139 12.47 -11.07 -4.93
C PRO A 139 12.43 -12.07 -3.76
N ASP A 140 12.09 -13.33 -4.06
CA ASP A 140 12.04 -14.44 -3.08
C ASP A 140 13.46 -14.87 -2.69
N SER A 141 14.20 -13.98 -2.03
CA SER A 141 15.57 -14.22 -1.57
C SER A 141 15.87 -13.38 -0.33
N HIS A 142 16.90 -13.77 0.41
CA HIS A 142 17.36 -12.96 1.55
C HIS A 142 17.94 -11.63 1.09
N THR A 143 17.74 -10.58 1.90
CA THR A 143 18.36 -9.28 1.69
C THR A 143 19.89 -9.42 1.71
N PRO A 144 20.60 -8.95 0.69
CA PRO A 144 22.06 -9.00 0.65
C PRO A 144 22.69 -8.15 1.77
N ALA A 145 23.79 -8.64 2.35
CA ALA A 145 24.53 -7.92 3.39
C ALA A 145 25.38 -6.75 2.83
N SER A 146 25.69 -6.76 1.54
CA SER A 146 26.41 -5.67 0.89
C SER A 146 25.47 -4.51 0.58
N SER A 147 25.78 -3.30 1.05
CA SER A 147 24.98 -2.09 0.80
C SER A 147 24.75 -1.81 -0.69
N PHE A 148 25.72 -2.15 -1.56
CA PHE A 148 25.58 -2.01 -2.99
C PHE A 148 24.50 -2.95 -3.58
N LEU A 149 24.45 -4.21 -3.10
CA LEU A 149 23.46 -5.18 -3.53
C LEU A 149 22.11 -4.94 -2.85
N GLU A 150 22.12 -4.55 -1.59
CA GLU A 150 20.94 -4.19 -0.81
C GLU A 150 20.15 -3.05 -1.50
N ASN A 151 20.83 -2.00 -1.96
CA ASN A 151 20.21 -0.90 -2.69
C ASN A 151 19.55 -1.31 -4.01
N LYS A 152 19.96 -2.45 -4.59
CA LYS A 152 19.32 -3.03 -5.78
C LYS A 152 18.19 -4.00 -5.47
N PHE A 153 18.14 -4.46 -4.23
CA PHE A 153 17.14 -5.40 -3.76
C PHE A 153 15.81 -4.71 -3.45
N TYR A 154 15.87 -3.53 -2.83
CA TYR A 154 14.67 -2.78 -2.46
C TYR A 154 14.05 -2.08 -3.66
N ILE A 155 12.70 -2.04 -3.65
CA ILE A 155 11.92 -1.27 -4.62
C ILE A 155 12.24 0.21 -4.45
N ASN A 156 12.47 0.89 -5.57
CA ASN A 156 12.67 2.34 -5.62
C ASN A 156 11.65 3.04 -6.52
N ASP A 157 11.65 4.36 -6.49
CA ASP A 157 10.69 5.18 -7.26
C ASP A 157 10.69 4.85 -8.76
N ASN A 158 11.87 4.57 -9.34
CA ASN A 158 11.99 4.30 -10.78
C ASN A 158 11.41 2.92 -11.14
N ASP A 159 11.48 1.95 -10.23
CA ASP A 159 10.88 0.63 -10.46
C ASP A 159 9.36 0.72 -10.50
N ILE A 160 8.78 1.54 -9.62
CA ILE A 160 7.34 1.83 -9.63
C ILE A 160 6.94 2.55 -10.91
N VAL A 161 7.69 3.58 -11.34
CA VAL A 161 7.41 4.30 -12.60
C VAL A 161 7.49 3.37 -13.81
N LYS A 162 8.49 2.48 -13.87
CA LYS A 162 8.58 1.46 -14.93
C LYS A 162 7.38 0.51 -14.92
N ALA A 163 6.91 0.10 -13.73
CA ALA A 163 5.75 -0.75 -13.61
C ALA A 163 4.47 -0.03 -14.05
N ILE A 164 4.27 1.24 -13.66
CA ILE A 164 3.16 2.08 -14.11
C ILE A 164 3.12 2.13 -15.65
N ASN A 165 4.24 2.48 -16.30
CA ASN A 165 4.32 2.58 -17.76
C ASN A 165 4.02 1.28 -18.53
N LYS A 166 4.11 0.12 -17.88
CA LYS A 166 3.73 -1.17 -18.48
C LYS A 166 2.24 -1.49 -18.34
N ILE A 167 1.62 -0.91 -17.30
CA ILE A 167 0.24 -1.21 -16.93
C ILE A 167 -0.73 -0.22 -17.59
N VAL A 168 -0.38 1.03 -17.63
CA VAL A 168 -1.22 2.08 -18.24
C VAL A 168 -0.97 2.14 -19.73
#